data_f4a79eedd809b204cb883be49d5ca7a1
#
_entry.id   f4a79eedd809b204cb883be49d5ca7a1
#
_cell.length_a   1.000
_cell.length_b   1.000
_cell.length_c   1.000
_cell.angle_alpha   90.00
_cell.angle_beta   90.00
_cell.angle_gamma   90.00
#
_symmetry.space_group_name_H-M   'P 1'
#
loop_
_entity.id
_entity.type
_entity.pdbx_description
1 polymer ?
#
loop_
_entity_poly.entity_id
_entity_poly.type
_entity_poly.pdbx_seq_one_letter_code
_entity_poly.pdbx_strand_id
1 'polypeptide(L)'
;MMMAPVPADAQNFFERLFGGGIKERRERDVRPEPAKPKKRVKRVKISAPSYYAYRPDKLEKVSFSDLIEAPRPASFEPSLDGGLFDEAIGGLEDFDLRAYQDVAAALTAHYGDKRAFIWVSGFSPNGRAAEAVRVLGAAADFGLEPADYAVTVPAPGFSMDQMAARNAELIRFEMALSAKVLRYVRDAWSGRVDPNRLSGYHDFPKKPLDLKKVLDRLAHTRDVRAYLESRHPQNERFAVLRVELEALRASAENDIVVDPKLLLRPGKSSPELPKMLALFARETDEAFRTEHAALLESSKDSELYDEQLVPLVKAAQAFKGLRADGIIGPRTVAAFAGESRAARIAKVEYALERLRWHPSDLGSPHVFINQPAFTATYVEGNRDTLSMRVVVGKKSNQTSFFYDEIEQIDYNPYWGVPQSIIVNEMLPKLYRDPAYLDRAGYEVTDARGRRISSSAINWGQYGGKVPFNVRQRPGSSNALGELKILFPNKHAIYMHDTPSKNLFERDTRAFSHGCVRLADPRGMAAAVLDKPVDYVAAKIGAGHSSEKITRKIPVYVAYFTAWPDQDGKVDYHADVYDRDSRVQKALDAIAAVRQPAG
;
A
#
# COMPACT_ATOMS: atom_id res chain seq x y z
N MET A 1 12.27 -26.06 -21.85
CA MET A 1 11.91 -25.05 -20.86
C MET A 1 11.00 -24.06 -21.61
N MET A 2 9.69 -24.25 -21.54
CA MET A 2 8.71 -23.48 -22.32
C MET A 2 8.30 -22.28 -21.48
N MET A 3 8.56 -21.08 -22.00
CA MET A 3 8.02 -19.83 -21.45
C MET A 3 6.52 -19.76 -21.74
N ALA A 4 5.73 -19.56 -20.71
CA ALA A 4 4.32 -19.25 -20.85
C ALA A 4 4.15 -17.84 -21.46
N PRO A 5 3.21 -17.60 -22.37
CA PRO A 5 3.00 -16.29 -22.97
C PRO A 5 2.36 -15.34 -21.96
N VAL A 6 2.91 -14.14 -21.86
CA VAL A 6 2.30 -12.99 -21.20
C VAL A 6 0.98 -12.67 -21.92
N PRO A 7 -0.13 -12.38 -21.23
CA PRO A 7 -1.38 -12.09 -21.89
C PRO A 7 -1.27 -10.83 -22.77
N ALA A 8 -1.55 -11.00 -24.05
CA ALA A 8 -1.44 -10.00 -25.11
C ALA A 8 -2.38 -8.79 -24.98
N ASP A 9 -3.26 -8.76 -23.99
CA ASP A 9 -4.31 -7.74 -23.87
C ASP A 9 -3.84 -6.39 -23.34
N ALA A 10 -2.76 -6.34 -22.55
CA ALA A 10 -2.24 -5.07 -22.03
C ALA A 10 -1.47 -4.28 -23.10
N GLN A 11 -0.68 -4.96 -23.93
CA GLN A 11 0.01 -4.32 -25.07
C GLN A 11 -0.98 -3.81 -26.12
N ASN A 12 -2.03 -4.57 -26.43
CA ASN A 12 -3.08 -4.15 -27.35
C ASN A 12 -3.90 -2.95 -26.85
N PHE A 13 -4.04 -2.76 -25.54
CA PHE A 13 -4.72 -1.61 -24.96
C PHE A 13 -3.90 -0.32 -25.13
N PHE A 14 -2.58 -0.38 -24.89
CA PHE A 14 -1.68 0.76 -25.03
C PHE A 14 -1.40 1.12 -26.49
N GLU A 15 -1.18 0.14 -27.38
CA GLU A 15 -1.03 0.39 -28.83
C GLU A 15 -2.30 0.96 -29.46
N ARG A 16 -3.51 0.54 -29.01
CA ARG A 16 -4.78 1.12 -29.46
C ARG A 16 -5.05 2.53 -28.91
N LEU A 17 -4.51 2.88 -27.75
CA LEU A 17 -4.68 4.20 -27.13
C LEU A 17 -3.58 5.20 -27.50
N PHE A 18 -2.34 4.74 -27.78
CA PHE A 18 -1.18 5.61 -27.88
C PHE A 18 -0.19 5.26 -28.99
N GLY A 19 -0.26 4.11 -29.64
CA GLY A 19 0.77 3.51 -30.50
C GLY A 19 0.50 3.53 -32.00
N GLY A 20 -0.39 4.34 -32.50
CA GLY A 20 -0.61 4.49 -33.93
C GLY A 20 0.49 5.35 -34.59
N GLY A 21 1.57 4.72 -35.07
CA GLY A 21 2.49 5.37 -36.03
C GLY A 21 1.70 5.78 -37.29
N ILE A 22 1.38 7.06 -37.38
CA ILE A 22 0.61 7.63 -38.49
C ILE A 22 1.57 7.80 -39.67
N LYS A 23 1.39 6.98 -40.73
CA LYS A 23 1.85 7.33 -42.07
C LYS A 23 1.08 8.58 -42.51
N GLU A 24 1.77 9.66 -42.76
CA GLU A 24 1.20 10.87 -43.36
C GLU A 24 0.40 10.51 -44.63
N ARG A 25 -0.90 10.62 -44.53
CA ARG A 25 -1.80 10.58 -45.68
C ARG A 25 -2.50 11.94 -45.78
N ARG A 26 -2.39 12.56 -46.93
CA ARG A 26 -2.97 13.87 -47.29
C ARG A 26 -4.40 14.01 -46.79
N GLU A 27 -4.64 15.10 -46.06
CA GLU A 27 -5.92 15.54 -45.54
C GLU A 27 -6.92 15.80 -46.68
N ARG A 28 -8.09 15.17 -46.61
CA ARG A 28 -9.31 15.63 -47.28
C ARG A 28 -10.26 16.15 -46.20
N ASP A 29 -10.52 17.45 -46.23
CA ASP A 29 -11.57 18.07 -45.42
C ASP A 29 -12.94 17.48 -45.81
N VAL A 30 -13.50 16.66 -44.96
CA VAL A 30 -14.89 16.20 -45.08
C VAL A 30 -15.75 17.11 -44.21
N ARG A 31 -16.54 17.99 -44.83
CA ARG A 31 -17.61 18.72 -44.13
C ARG A 31 -18.83 17.78 -44.00
N PRO A 32 -19.21 17.39 -42.78
CA PRO A 32 -20.46 16.66 -42.56
C PRO A 32 -21.65 17.66 -42.59
N GLU A 33 -22.75 17.27 -43.20
CA GLU A 33 -24.01 18.03 -43.13
C GLU A 33 -24.49 18.16 -41.67
N PRO A 34 -25.09 19.33 -41.29
CA PRO A 34 -25.59 19.55 -39.94
C PRO A 34 -26.78 18.59 -39.66
N ALA A 35 -26.55 17.65 -38.74
CA ALA A 35 -27.58 16.72 -38.32
C ALA A 35 -28.68 17.41 -37.51
N LYS A 36 -29.97 17.15 -37.84
CA LYS A 36 -31.16 17.63 -37.11
C LYS A 36 -31.06 17.23 -35.61
N PRO A 37 -31.47 18.11 -34.66
CA PRO A 37 -31.33 17.85 -33.21
C PRO A 37 -32.17 16.64 -32.78
N LYS A 38 -31.51 15.52 -32.50
CA LYS A 38 -32.13 14.34 -31.87
C LYS A 38 -32.26 14.54 -30.36
N LYS A 39 -33.24 13.89 -29.71
CA LYS A 39 -33.45 13.93 -28.26
C LYS A 39 -32.13 13.63 -27.53
N ARG A 40 -31.81 14.46 -26.53
CA ARG A 40 -30.60 14.36 -25.70
C ARG A 40 -30.57 13.02 -24.97
N VAL A 41 -29.52 12.25 -25.15
CA VAL A 41 -29.33 10.98 -24.45
C VAL A 41 -29.02 11.22 -22.98
N LYS A 42 -29.54 10.38 -22.08
CA LYS A 42 -29.29 10.46 -20.64
C LYS A 42 -27.77 10.26 -20.38
N ARG A 43 -27.19 11.23 -19.68
CA ARG A 43 -25.76 11.19 -19.32
C ARG A 43 -25.53 10.10 -18.28
N VAL A 44 -24.52 9.25 -18.51
CA VAL A 44 -24.04 8.23 -17.57
C VAL A 44 -22.63 8.62 -17.14
N LYS A 45 -22.41 8.76 -15.84
CA LYS A 45 -21.05 8.98 -15.30
C LYS A 45 -20.23 7.70 -15.35
N ILE A 46 -18.96 7.82 -15.73
CA ILE A 46 -17.99 6.75 -15.58
C ILE A 46 -17.45 6.79 -14.15
N SER A 47 -17.69 5.73 -13.40
CA SER A 47 -17.29 5.63 -12.00
C SER A 47 -15.81 5.28 -11.85
N ALA A 48 -15.18 5.80 -10.80
CA ALA A 48 -13.87 5.35 -10.34
C ALA A 48 -13.96 3.92 -9.74
N PRO A 49 -12.83 3.22 -9.56
CA PRO A 49 -12.78 1.99 -8.80
C PRO A 49 -13.39 2.14 -7.40
N SER A 50 -13.90 1.05 -6.84
CA SER A 50 -14.55 1.04 -5.52
C SER A 50 -13.74 0.24 -4.51
N TYR A 51 -14.04 0.47 -3.21
CA TYR A 51 -13.58 -0.36 -2.12
C TYR A 51 -14.53 -1.54 -1.91
N TYR A 52 -13.96 -2.67 -1.47
CA TYR A 52 -14.71 -3.90 -1.23
C TYR A 52 -14.90 -4.13 0.26
N ALA A 53 -15.91 -4.91 0.64
CA ALA A 53 -15.97 -5.52 1.97
C ALA A 53 -14.94 -6.65 2.00
N TYR A 54 -13.93 -6.52 2.86
CA TYR A 54 -12.89 -7.54 2.96
C TYR A 54 -13.46 -8.84 3.52
N ARG A 55 -13.17 -9.94 2.84
CA ARG A 55 -13.58 -11.29 3.26
C ARG A 55 -12.31 -12.14 3.39
N PRO A 56 -11.89 -12.45 4.62
CA PRO A 56 -10.72 -13.31 4.84
C PRO A 56 -10.97 -14.74 4.37
N ASP A 57 -9.88 -15.46 4.09
CA ASP A 57 -9.96 -16.90 3.88
C ASP A 57 -10.42 -17.58 5.18
N LYS A 58 -11.18 -18.66 5.04
CA LYS A 58 -11.65 -19.46 6.18
C LYS A 58 -10.56 -20.41 6.64
N LEU A 59 -10.60 -20.77 7.92
CA LEU A 59 -9.86 -21.90 8.45
C LEU A 59 -10.75 -23.14 8.34
N GLU A 60 -10.22 -24.19 7.71
CA GLU A 60 -10.91 -25.47 7.51
C GLU A 60 -10.24 -26.54 8.40
N LYS A 61 -10.99 -27.55 8.82
CA LYS A 61 -10.43 -28.71 9.52
C LYS A 61 -9.47 -29.45 8.58
N VAL A 62 -8.25 -29.70 9.05
CA VAL A 62 -7.27 -30.50 8.30
C VAL A 62 -7.69 -31.95 8.36
N SER A 63 -7.83 -32.61 7.20
CA SER A 63 -8.04 -34.05 7.14
C SER A 63 -6.69 -34.76 7.20
N PHE A 64 -6.57 -35.66 8.15
CA PHE A 64 -5.39 -36.55 8.28
C PHE A 64 -5.68 -38.00 7.85
N SER A 65 -6.89 -38.29 7.33
CA SER A 65 -7.29 -39.63 6.93
C SER A 65 -6.29 -40.30 5.97
N ASP A 66 -5.97 -39.58 4.90
CA ASP A 66 -5.03 -40.08 3.89
C ASP A 66 -3.63 -40.29 4.47
N LEU A 67 -3.21 -39.48 5.45
CA LEU A 67 -1.92 -39.63 6.12
C LEU A 67 -1.91 -40.85 7.05
N ILE A 68 -3.02 -41.14 7.74
CA ILE A 68 -3.18 -42.26 8.66
C ILE A 68 -3.25 -43.58 7.88
N GLU A 69 -4.02 -43.61 6.77
CA GLU A 69 -4.30 -44.82 5.99
C GLU A 69 -3.19 -45.15 4.97
N ALA A 70 -2.35 -44.19 4.59
CA ALA A 70 -1.34 -44.36 3.57
C ALA A 70 -0.27 -45.39 4.03
N PRO A 71 0.14 -46.35 3.17
CA PRO A 71 1.25 -47.21 3.44
C PRO A 71 2.57 -46.41 3.52
N ARG A 72 3.55 -46.95 4.25
CA ARG A 72 4.89 -46.35 4.28
C ARG A 72 5.46 -46.21 2.87
N PRO A 73 6.02 -45.02 2.53
CA PRO A 73 6.71 -44.86 1.25
C PRO A 73 7.86 -45.88 1.09
N ALA A 74 8.00 -46.47 -0.08
CA ALA A 74 9.05 -47.47 -0.36
C ALA A 74 10.49 -46.92 -0.22
N SER A 75 10.66 -45.58 -0.27
CA SER A 75 11.93 -44.87 -0.10
C SER A 75 12.27 -44.53 1.35
N PHE A 76 11.50 -45.04 2.32
CA PHE A 76 11.68 -44.72 3.72
C PHE A 76 12.88 -45.47 4.30
N GLU A 77 13.94 -44.76 4.68
CA GLU A 77 15.00 -45.30 5.51
C GLU A 77 14.55 -45.25 6.99
N PRO A 78 14.52 -46.41 7.70
CA PRO A 78 14.12 -46.43 9.10
C PRO A 78 15.13 -45.64 9.95
N SER A 79 14.76 -44.45 10.37
CA SER A 79 15.41 -43.75 11.47
C SER A 79 14.67 -44.01 12.77
N LEU A 80 15.34 -43.90 13.93
CA LEU A 80 14.70 -44.03 15.25
C LEU A 80 13.46 -43.08 15.36
N ASP A 81 13.56 -41.90 14.80
CA ASP A 81 12.47 -40.90 14.82
C ASP A 81 11.32 -41.24 13.86
N GLY A 82 11.57 -41.94 12.74
CA GLY A 82 10.53 -42.35 11.79
C GLY A 82 9.65 -43.48 12.30
N GLY A 83 10.19 -44.40 13.10
CA GLY A 83 9.41 -45.41 13.82
C GLY A 83 8.44 -44.78 14.81
N LEU A 84 8.90 -43.80 15.55
CA LEU A 84 8.09 -43.07 16.53
C LEU A 84 6.94 -42.30 15.88
N PHE A 85 7.16 -41.71 14.69
CA PHE A 85 6.11 -41.00 13.95
C PHE A 85 4.95 -41.95 13.58
N ASP A 86 5.26 -43.13 13.07
CA ASP A 86 4.23 -44.11 12.69
C ASP A 86 3.47 -44.69 13.89
N GLU A 87 4.14 -44.85 15.02
CA GLU A 87 3.49 -45.24 16.27
C GLU A 87 2.54 -44.15 16.79
N ALA A 88 2.88 -42.89 16.55
CA ALA A 88 2.13 -41.74 17.04
C ALA A 88 0.95 -41.33 16.13
N ILE A 89 0.96 -41.72 14.84
CA ILE A 89 0.08 -41.19 13.81
C ILE A 89 -1.41 -41.38 14.10
N GLY A 90 -1.80 -42.48 14.78
CA GLY A 90 -3.16 -42.72 15.24
C GLY A 90 -3.70 -41.61 16.18
N GLY A 91 -2.81 -40.87 16.82
CA GLY A 91 -3.16 -39.73 17.65
C GLY A 91 -3.79 -38.56 16.89
N LEU A 92 -3.80 -38.57 15.55
CA LEU A 92 -4.41 -37.55 14.70
C LEU A 92 -5.88 -37.83 14.36
N GLU A 93 -6.43 -38.99 14.67
CA GLU A 93 -7.76 -39.43 14.24
C GLU A 93 -8.87 -38.43 14.63
N ASP A 94 -8.85 -37.93 15.88
CA ASP A 94 -9.83 -36.98 16.40
C ASP A 94 -9.27 -35.54 16.54
N PHE A 95 -8.11 -35.27 15.94
CA PHE A 95 -7.48 -33.96 16.10
C PHE A 95 -8.16 -32.86 15.29
N ASP A 96 -8.75 -31.85 15.95
CA ASP A 96 -9.36 -30.67 15.30
C ASP A 96 -8.31 -29.59 15.07
N LEU A 97 -7.42 -29.80 14.11
CA LEU A 97 -6.52 -28.75 13.62
C LEU A 97 -7.19 -27.97 12.51
N ARG A 98 -7.23 -26.62 12.64
CA ARG A 98 -7.78 -25.74 11.62
C ARG A 98 -6.68 -24.91 10.97
N ALA A 99 -6.65 -24.92 9.64
CA ALA A 99 -5.66 -24.22 8.84
C ALA A 99 -6.28 -23.62 7.56
N TYR A 100 -5.57 -22.72 6.93
CA TYR A 100 -5.89 -22.32 5.56
C TYR A 100 -5.68 -23.50 4.61
N GLN A 101 -6.42 -23.54 3.51
CA GLN A 101 -6.39 -24.64 2.56
C GLN A 101 -4.97 -24.93 2.03
N ASP A 102 -4.20 -23.88 1.70
CA ASP A 102 -2.81 -24.00 1.23
C ASP A 102 -1.85 -24.53 2.31
N VAL A 103 -2.08 -24.13 3.57
CA VAL A 103 -1.32 -24.65 4.72
C VAL A 103 -1.67 -26.11 4.99
N ALA A 104 -2.95 -26.47 4.96
CA ALA A 104 -3.41 -27.85 5.14
C ALA A 104 -2.81 -28.78 4.07
N ALA A 105 -2.89 -28.38 2.81
CA ALA A 105 -2.35 -29.15 1.69
C ALA A 105 -0.82 -29.33 1.78
N ALA A 106 -0.08 -28.29 2.17
CA ALA A 106 1.37 -28.39 2.36
C ALA A 106 1.75 -29.31 3.52
N LEU A 107 0.99 -29.24 4.62
CA LEU A 107 1.18 -30.08 5.81
C LEU A 107 1.01 -31.56 5.47
N THR A 108 -0.14 -31.93 4.90
CA THR A 108 -0.44 -33.33 4.55
C THR A 108 0.51 -33.87 3.49
N ALA A 109 0.90 -33.06 2.50
CA ALA A 109 1.86 -33.45 1.48
C ALA A 109 3.28 -33.70 2.06
N HIS A 110 3.76 -32.83 2.97
CA HIS A 110 5.08 -32.99 3.58
C HIS A 110 5.16 -34.27 4.43
N TYR A 111 4.21 -34.45 5.35
CA TYR A 111 4.23 -35.59 6.26
C TYR A 111 3.80 -36.88 5.59
N GLY A 112 3.05 -36.84 4.50
CA GLY A 112 2.79 -38.00 3.63
C GLY A 112 4.05 -38.53 2.96
N ASP A 113 4.92 -37.62 2.51
CA ASP A 113 6.18 -37.98 1.85
C ASP A 113 7.28 -38.40 2.84
N LYS A 114 7.37 -37.74 4.00
CA LYS A 114 8.53 -37.86 4.91
C LYS A 114 8.27 -38.72 6.13
N ARG A 115 7.06 -38.76 6.67
CA ARG A 115 6.65 -39.50 7.87
C ARG A 115 7.71 -39.45 9.00
N ALA A 116 8.18 -38.22 9.29
CA ALA A 116 9.23 -37.97 10.27
C ALA A 116 8.97 -36.64 10.99
N PHE A 117 9.32 -36.58 12.26
CA PHE A 117 9.21 -35.38 13.07
C PHE A 117 10.25 -34.33 12.67
N ILE A 118 9.83 -33.08 12.62
CA ILE A 118 10.68 -31.86 12.52
C ILE A 118 10.98 -31.34 13.92
N TRP A 119 9.97 -31.32 14.78
CA TRP A 119 9.94 -30.59 16.06
C TRP A 119 10.11 -31.49 17.28
N VAL A 120 10.11 -32.81 17.09
CA VAL A 120 10.19 -33.78 18.17
C VAL A 120 11.41 -34.65 18.00
N SER A 121 12.08 -35.03 19.11
CA SER A 121 13.09 -36.06 19.20
C SER A 121 13.14 -36.62 20.61
N GLY A 122 13.38 -37.91 20.76
CA GLY A 122 13.50 -38.55 22.08
C GLY A 122 12.27 -38.34 22.98
N PHE A 123 11.07 -38.43 22.45
CA PHE A 123 9.78 -38.23 23.15
C PHE A 123 9.56 -36.83 23.74
N SER A 124 10.26 -35.81 23.23
CA SER A 124 10.13 -34.41 23.68
C SER A 124 10.26 -33.44 22.54
N PRO A 125 9.71 -32.21 22.67
CA PRO A 125 10.03 -31.12 21.77
C PRO A 125 11.54 -30.85 21.72
N ASN A 126 12.11 -30.74 20.51
CA ASN A 126 13.54 -30.53 20.30
C ASN A 126 13.94 -29.06 20.27
N GLY A 127 15.23 -28.75 20.10
CA GLY A 127 15.76 -27.41 20.07
C GLY A 127 15.19 -26.57 18.92
N ARG A 128 14.86 -27.16 17.76
CA ARG A 128 14.21 -26.48 16.64
C ARG A 128 12.81 -26.02 17.00
N ALA A 129 12.04 -26.85 17.72
CA ALA A 129 10.72 -26.48 18.22
C ALA A 129 10.81 -25.27 19.16
N ALA A 130 11.76 -25.28 20.09
CA ALA A 130 11.98 -24.21 21.04
C ALA A 130 12.31 -22.88 20.32
N GLU A 131 13.14 -22.93 19.28
CA GLU A 131 13.43 -21.75 18.45
C GLU A 131 12.21 -21.28 17.66
N ALA A 132 11.47 -22.18 17.02
CA ALA A 132 10.26 -21.82 16.27
C ALA A 132 9.23 -21.15 17.20
N VAL A 133 8.94 -21.74 18.36
CA VAL A 133 8.00 -21.17 19.35
C VAL A 133 8.44 -19.79 19.81
N ARG A 134 9.75 -19.58 20.03
CA ARG A 134 10.29 -18.26 20.40
C ARG A 134 10.06 -17.22 19.30
N VAL A 135 10.35 -17.55 18.05
CA VAL A 135 10.13 -16.65 16.90
C VAL A 135 8.65 -16.31 16.74
N LEU A 136 7.77 -17.31 16.85
CA LEU A 136 6.33 -17.11 16.78
C LEU A 136 5.82 -16.22 17.93
N GLY A 137 6.35 -16.40 19.13
CA GLY A 137 6.05 -15.56 20.30
C GLY A 137 6.53 -14.11 20.14
N ALA A 138 7.62 -13.88 19.39
CA ALA A 138 8.18 -12.56 19.09
C ALA A 138 7.59 -11.95 17.80
N ALA A 139 6.50 -12.49 17.25
CA ALA A 139 5.88 -11.99 16.02
C ALA A 139 5.48 -10.50 16.08
N ALA A 140 5.21 -9.99 17.28
CA ALA A 140 4.93 -8.59 17.53
C ALA A 140 6.06 -7.66 17.05
N ASP A 141 7.33 -8.07 17.17
CA ASP A 141 8.49 -7.27 16.75
C ASP A 141 8.50 -6.99 15.25
N PHE A 142 7.69 -7.73 14.50
CA PHE A 142 7.49 -7.58 13.07
C PHE A 142 6.11 -7.01 12.73
N GLY A 143 5.35 -6.49 13.71
CA GLY A 143 4.00 -5.98 13.51
C GLY A 143 2.97 -7.06 13.17
N LEU A 144 3.22 -8.29 13.60
CA LEU A 144 2.27 -9.42 13.51
C LEU A 144 1.65 -9.68 14.89
N GLU A 145 0.54 -10.45 14.93
CA GLU A 145 -0.17 -10.76 16.18
C GLU A 145 0.31 -12.12 16.74
N PRO A 146 1.04 -12.16 17.87
CA PRO A 146 1.56 -13.42 18.42
C PRO A 146 0.50 -14.48 18.71
N ALA A 147 -0.71 -14.06 19.11
CA ALA A 147 -1.83 -14.96 19.39
C ALA A 147 -2.24 -15.80 18.16
N ASP A 148 -2.03 -15.28 16.94
CA ASP A 148 -2.30 -16.00 15.69
C ASP A 148 -1.43 -17.27 15.53
N TYR A 149 -0.27 -17.30 16.20
CA TYR A 149 0.77 -18.33 16.04
C TYR A 149 1.01 -19.14 17.31
N ALA A 150 0.29 -18.86 18.37
CA ALA A 150 0.44 -19.57 19.63
C ALA A 150 0.18 -21.08 19.49
N VAL A 151 0.97 -21.88 20.19
CA VAL A 151 0.85 -23.34 20.26
C VAL A 151 1.14 -23.81 21.68
N THR A 152 0.40 -24.81 22.14
CA THR A 152 0.66 -25.45 23.44
C THR A 152 1.84 -26.38 23.31
N VAL A 153 2.91 -26.15 24.09
CA VAL A 153 4.11 -26.97 24.10
C VAL A 153 3.93 -28.11 25.10
N PRO A 154 4.15 -29.36 24.70
CA PRO A 154 4.11 -30.53 25.61
C PRO A 154 5.06 -30.37 26.80
N ALA A 155 4.63 -30.80 27.98
CA ALA A 155 5.46 -30.79 29.18
C ALA A 155 6.71 -31.68 29.00
N PRO A 156 7.86 -31.37 29.63
CA PRO A 156 9.09 -32.12 29.42
C PRO A 156 9.10 -33.53 30.04
N GLY A 157 8.22 -33.81 30.98
CA GLY A 157 8.17 -35.12 31.67
C GLY A 157 6.95 -35.95 31.29
N PHE A 158 7.09 -37.26 31.21
CA PHE A 158 5.99 -38.19 31.05
C PHE A 158 6.33 -39.51 31.74
N SER A 159 5.33 -40.33 32.06
CA SER A 159 5.50 -41.67 32.64
C SER A 159 5.40 -42.71 31.54
N MET A 160 6.18 -43.77 31.65
CA MET A 160 6.26 -44.84 30.63
C MET A 160 4.94 -45.59 30.42
N ASP A 161 4.10 -45.67 31.44
CA ASP A 161 2.73 -46.21 31.35
C ASP A 161 1.76 -45.33 30.53
N GLN A 162 2.14 -44.07 30.25
CA GLN A 162 1.37 -43.13 29.44
C GLN A 162 1.93 -42.95 28.02
N MET A 163 2.75 -43.88 27.53
CA MET A 163 3.45 -43.75 26.25
C MET A 163 2.51 -43.48 25.07
N ALA A 164 1.36 -44.17 24.99
CA ALA A 164 0.38 -43.95 23.91
C ALA A 164 -0.20 -42.54 23.95
N ALA A 165 -0.52 -42.01 25.13
CA ALA A 165 -1.01 -40.63 25.30
C ALA A 165 0.09 -39.63 24.94
N ARG A 166 1.33 -39.91 25.32
CA ARG A 166 2.49 -39.08 24.96
C ARG A 166 2.72 -39.01 23.45
N ASN A 167 2.68 -40.15 22.78
CA ASN A 167 2.82 -40.21 21.33
C ASN A 167 1.72 -39.40 20.63
N ALA A 168 0.47 -39.50 21.09
CA ALA A 168 -0.64 -38.70 20.57
C ALA A 168 -0.46 -37.17 20.83
N GLU A 169 0.03 -36.80 22.01
CA GLU A 169 0.36 -35.41 22.34
C GLU A 169 1.45 -34.85 21.42
N LEU A 170 2.52 -35.61 21.19
CA LEU A 170 3.66 -35.17 20.39
C LEU A 170 3.31 -35.02 18.91
N ILE A 171 2.53 -35.94 18.32
CA ILE A 171 2.14 -35.85 16.92
C ILE A 171 1.18 -34.67 16.70
N ARG A 172 0.25 -34.40 17.63
CA ARG A 172 -0.62 -33.25 17.60
C ARG A 172 0.15 -31.92 17.71
N PHE A 173 1.16 -31.88 18.60
CA PHE A 173 2.08 -30.75 18.71
C PHE A 173 2.86 -30.51 17.41
N GLU A 174 3.41 -31.58 16.81
CA GLU A 174 4.12 -31.52 15.52
C GLU A 174 3.26 -30.85 14.43
N MET A 175 2.02 -31.32 14.27
CA MET A 175 1.10 -30.78 13.26
C MET A 175 0.69 -29.36 13.58
N ALA A 176 0.39 -29.06 14.85
CA ALA A 176 0.00 -27.72 15.28
C ALA A 176 1.13 -26.71 15.05
N LEU A 177 2.38 -27.04 15.49
CA LEU A 177 3.51 -26.14 15.32
C LEU A 177 3.83 -25.92 13.83
N SER A 178 3.82 -26.99 13.02
CA SER A 178 4.01 -26.89 11.57
C SER A 178 2.96 -25.98 10.92
N ALA A 179 1.69 -26.14 11.25
CA ALA A 179 0.63 -25.29 10.72
C ALA A 179 0.81 -23.82 11.11
N LYS A 180 1.21 -23.54 12.37
CA LYS A 180 1.48 -22.19 12.87
C LYS A 180 2.71 -21.56 12.22
N VAL A 181 3.79 -22.34 12.03
CA VAL A 181 4.99 -21.92 11.31
C VAL A 181 4.67 -21.58 9.85
N LEU A 182 3.92 -22.43 9.15
CA LEU A 182 3.51 -22.16 7.77
C LEU A 182 2.64 -20.91 7.67
N ARG A 183 1.71 -20.69 8.61
CA ARG A 183 0.92 -19.46 8.69
C ARG A 183 1.81 -18.23 8.89
N TYR A 184 2.78 -18.31 9.81
CA TYR A 184 3.74 -17.22 10.03
C TYR A 184 4.54 -16.90 8.78
N VAL A 185 5.07 -17.90 8.09
CA VAL A 185 5.84 -17.74 6.84
C VAL A 185 4.97 -17.10 5.75
N ARG A 186 3.72 -17.53 5.60
CA ARG A 186 2.76 -16.93 4.66
C ARG A 186 2.55 -15.46 4.95
N ASP A 187 2.29 -15.11 6.22
CA ASP A 187 2.05 -13.74 6.66
C ASP A 187 3.32 -12.87 6.57
N ALA A 188 4.48 -13.41 6.90
CA ALA A 188 5.77 -12.73 6.77
C ALA A 188 6.14 -12.45 5.30
N TRP A 189 5.81 -13.37 4.38
CA TRP A 189 6.16 -13.29 2.97
C TRP A 189 5.28 -12.34 2.18
N SER A 190 3.96 -12.41 2.37
CA SER A 190 2.97 -11.69 1.53
C SER A 190 2.04 -10.76 2.29
N GLY A 191 2.14 -10.70 3.63
CA GLY A 191 1.21 -9.98 4.49
C GLY A 191 0.00 -10.82 4.88
N ARG A 192 -0.68 -10.36 5.93
CA ARG A 192 -1.95 -10.96 6.39
C ARG A 192 -3.11 -10.60 5.47
N VAL A 193 -3.06 -9.40 4.89
CA VAL A 193 -4.11 -8.83 4.04
C VAL A 193 -3.74 -9.01 2.57
N ASP A 194 -4.64 -9.61 1.78
CA ASP A 194 -4.53 -9.57 0.33
C ASP A 194 -4.96 -8.18 -0.17
N PRO A 195 -4.00 -7.34 -0.68
CA PRO A 195 -4.29 -5.98 -1.10
C PRO A 195 -5.33 -5.90 -2.22
N ASN A 196 -5.36 -6.87 -3.12
CA ASN A 196 -6.28 -6.87 -4.27
C ASN A 196 -7.74 -7.10 -3.86
N ARG A 197 -7.96 -7.60 -2.64
CA ARG A 197 -9.31 -7.80 -2.06
C ARG A 197 -9.80 -6.59 -1.26
N LEU A 198 -8.98 -5.53 -1.13
CA LEU A 198 -9.38 -4.28 -0.47
C LEU A 198 -10.14 -3.36 -1.41
N SER A 199 -9.72 -3.24 -2.66
CA SER A 199 -10.36 -2.35 -3.64
C SER A 199 -9.83 -2.56 -5.06
N GLY A 200 -10.52 -1.99 -6.04
CA GLY A 200 -10.02 -1.88 -7.41
C GLY A 200 -8.88 -0.87 -7.60
N TYR A 201 -8.43 -0.20 -6.55
CA TYR A 201 -7.24 0.66 -6.58
C TYR A 201 -5.94 -0.07 -6.27
N HIS A 202 -6.00 -1.32 -5.80
CA HIS A 202 -4.83 -2.14 -5.52
C HIS A 202 -4.57 -3.11 -6.67
N ASP A 203 -3.30 -3.24 -7.02
CA ASP A 203 -2.86 -4.13 -8.10
C ASP A 203 -1.46 -4.66 -7.81
N PHE A 204 -1.43 -5.79 -7.13
CA PHE A 204 -0.19 -6.45 -6.74
C PHE A 204 -0.12 -7.84 -7.38
N PRO A 205 0.99 -8.20 -8.03
CA PRO A 205 1.18 -9.56 -8.48
C PRO A 205 1.25 -10.52 -7.29
N LYS A 206 0.69 -11.70 -7.46
CA LYS A 206 0.75 -12.73 -6.42
C LYS A 206 2.21 -13.19 -6.24
N LYS A 207 2.72 -13.13 -5.01
CA LYS A 207 4.06 -13.60 -4.66
C LYS A 207 4.05 -15.13 -4.56
N PRO A 208 4.88 -15.84 -5.34
CA PRO A 208 4.92 -17.30 -5.27
C PRO A 208 5.50 -17.74 -3.92
N LEU A 209 4.86 -18.71 -3.29
CA LEU A 209 5.30 -19.34 -2.05
C LEU A 209 4.93 -20.83 -2.09
N ASP A 210 5.92 -21.69 -1.94
CA ASP A 210 5.75 -23.14 -1.85
C ASP A 210 5.90 -23.55 -0.38
N LEU A 211 4.76 -23.69 0.30
CA LEU A 211 4.71 -23.99 1.72
C LEU A 211 5.22 -25.40 2.06
N LYS A 212 5.10 -26.39 1.15
CA LYS A 212 5.69 -27.71 1.35
C LYS A 212 7.22 -27.61 1.43
N LYS A 213 7.85 -26.87 0.49
CA LYS A 213 9.31 -26.64 0.52
C LYS A 213 9.77 -25.89 1.77
N VAL A 214 8.90 -25.10 2.40
CA VAL A 214 9.22 -24.46 3.69
C VAL A 214 9.44 -25.54 4.77
N LEU A 215 8.55 -26.53 4.91
CA LEU A 215 8.72 -27.63 5.85
C LEU A 215 9.92 -28.51 5.47
N ASP A 216 10.08 -28.86 4.18
CA ASP A 216 11.23 -29.61 3.68
C ASP A 216 12.55 -28.92 4.06
N ARG A 217 12.61 -27.60 3.98
CA ARG A 217 13.79 -26.82 4.37
C ARG A 217 13.99 -26.79 5.89
N LEU A 218 12.92 -26.59 6.66
CA LEU A 218 12.97 -26.55 8.13
C LEU A 218 13.39 -27.87 8.74
N ALA A 219 13.04 -29.01 8.13
CA ALA A 219 13.48 -30.32 8.56
C ALA A 219 15.02 -30.47 8.60
N HIS A 220 15.74 -29.69 7.76
CA HIS A 220 17.20 -29.77 7.62
C HIS A 220 17.94 -28.50 8.05
N THR A 221 17.22 -27.42 8.37
CA THR A 221 17.84 -26.16 8.77
C THR A 221 18.45 -26.22 10.16
N ARG A 222 19.66 -25.66 10.33
CA ARG A 222 20.32 -25.57 11.64
C ARG A 222 19.88 -24.34 12.42
N ASP A 223 19.58 -23.26 11.74
CA ASP A 223 19.14 -22.00 12.30
C ASP A 223 17.70 -21.69 11.84
N VAL A 224 16.75 -22.16 12.64
CA VAL A 224 15.32 -21.96 12.41
C VAL A 224 14.95 -20.48 12.49
N ARG A 225 15.55 -19.76 13.43
CA ARG A 225 15.31 -18.33 13.64
C ARG A 225 15.69 -17.53 12.40
N ALA A 226 16.93 -17.64 11.95
CA ALA A 226 17.39 -16.90 10.78
C ALA A 226 16.55 -17.24 9.53
N TYR A 227 16.16 -18.50 9.36
CA TYR A 227 15.29 -18.90 8.27
C TYR A 227 13.92 -18.22 8.33
N LEU A 228 13.24 -18.23 9.47
CA LEU A 228 11.92 -17.63 9.63
C LEU A 228 11.97 -16.10 9.50
N GLU A 229 12.96 -15.46 10.10
CA GLU A 229 13.15 -13.99 9.99
C GLU A 229 13.46 -13.56 8.55
N SER A 230 14.17 -14.39 7.77
CA SER A 230 14.45 -14.13 6.35
C SER A 230 13.21 -14.13 5.44
N ARG A 231 12.06 -14.56 5.95
CA ARG A 231 10.80 -14.53 5.18
C ARG A 231 10.17 -13.13 5.12
N HIS A 232 10.54 -12.25 6.04
CA HIS A 232 10.13 -10.85 5.98
C HIS A 232 10.88 -10.06 4.90
N PRO A 233 10.40 -8.88 4.51
CA PRO A 233 11.16 -7.98 3.64
C PRO A 233 12.56 -7.68 4.22
N GLN A 234 13.58 -7.75 3.38
CA GLN A 234 14.99 -7.59 3.77
C GLN A 234 15.54 -6.20 3.43
N ASN A 235 14.68 -5.24 3.09
CA ASN A 235 15.09 -3.86 2.79
C ASN A 235 15.27 -3.05 4.09
N GLU A 236 16.15 -2.03 4.01
CA GLU A 236 16.49 -1.16 5.13
C GLU A 236 15.28 -0.43 5.74
N ARG A 237 14.32 -0.02 4.90
CA ARG A 237 13.11 0.68 5.38
C ARG A 237 12.27 -0.20 6.30
N PHE A 238 12.22 -1.52 6.04
CA PHE A 238 11.54 -2.47 6.92
C PHE A 238 12.25 -2.59 8.27
N ALA A 239 13.58 -2.63 8.28
CA ALA A 239 14.37 -2.68 9.51
C ALA A 239 14.16 -1.42 10.37
N VAL A 240 14.21 -0.23 9.76
CA VAL A 240 13.97 1.05 10.47
C VAL A 240 12.56 1.10 11.07
N LEU A 241 11.54 0.68 10.35
CA LEU A 241 10.17 0.63 10.86
C LEU A 241 10.01 -0.33 12.05
N ARG A 242 10.76 -1.44 12.08
CA ARG A 242 10.78 -2.34 13.25
C ARG A 242 11.38 -1.66 14.48
N VAL A 243 12.52 -0.98 14.30
CA VAL A 243 13.16 -0.21 15.40
C VAL A 243 12.21 0.86 15.94
N GLU A 244 11.54 1.59 15.06
CA GLU A 244 10.53 2.59 15.47
C GLU A 244 9.37 1.95 16.23
N LEU A 245 8.88 0.77 15.77
CA LEU A 245 7.81 0.05 16.46
C LEU A 245 8.22 -0.35 17.89
N GLU A 246 9.43 -0.87 18.04
CA GLU A 246 10.00 -1.23 19.34
C GLU A 246 10.13 0.00 20.25
N ALA A 247 10.70 1.10 19.74
CA ALA A 247 10.85 2.35 20.47
C ALA A 247 9.50 2.92 20.93
N LEU A 248 8.49 2.94 20.05
CA LEU A 248 7.14 3.38 20.39
C LEU A 248 6.49 2.51 21.47
N ARG A 249 6.68 1.20 21.44
CA ARG A 249 6.13 0.28 22.43
C ARG A 249 6.85 0.37 23.78
N ALA A 250 8.16 0.59 23.77
CA ALA A 250 8.96 0.76 24.97
C ALA A 250 8.78 2.14 25.63
N SER A 251 8.30 3.14 24.89
CA SER A 251 8.10 4.49 25.40
C SER A 251 7.07 4.49 26.54
N ALA A 252 7.46 5.06 27.68
CA ALA A 252 6.57 5.32 28.82
C ALA A 252 5.79 6.64 28.67
N GLU A 253 5.74 7.20 27.46
CA GLU A 253 5.08 8.46 27.18
C GLU A 253 3.60 8.43 27.55
N ASN A 254 3.20 9.28 28.48
CA ASN A 254 1.79 9.48 28.80
C ASN A 254 1.13 10.20 27.62
N ASP A 255 0.41 9.45 26.82
CA ASP A 255 -0.35 9.99 25.69
C ASP A 255 -1.46 10.91 26.21
N ILE A 256 -1.31 12.22 25.96
CA ILE A 256 -2.40 13.18 26.16
C ILE A 256 -3.30 13.09 24.92
N VAL A 257 -4.32 12.25 25.01
CA VAL A 257 -5.28 12.06 23.92
C VAL A 257 -6.38 13.11 24.03
N VAL A 258 -6.53 13.92 22.99
CA VAL A 258 -7.55 14.97 22.85
C VAL A 258 -8.51 14.58 21.73
N ASP A 259 -9.81 14.87 21.87
CA ASP A 259 -10.78 14.68 20.79
C ASP A 259 -10.36 15.49 19.54
N PRO A 260 -10.06 14.85 18.41
CA PRO A 260 -9.62 15.55 17.19
C PRO A 260 -10.70 16.46 16.59
N LYS A 261 -11.94 16.33 17.02
CA LYS A 261 -13.08 17.16 16.60
C LYS A 261 -13.39 18.29 17.57
N LEU A 262 -12.60 18.45 18.64
CA LEU A 262 -12.79 19.51 19.63
C LEU A 262 -12.99 20.86 18.93
N LEU A 263 -14.00 21.59 19.37
CA LEU A 263 -14.25 22.99 19.02
C LEU A 263 -14.63 23.76 20.28
N LEU A 264 -13.64 24.32 20.96
CA LEU A 264 -13.80 25.04 22.21
C LEU A 264 -13.58 26.53 22.00
N ARG A 265 -14.52 27.35 22.46
CA ARG A 265 -14.53 28.83 22.36
C ARG A 265 -14.48 29.45 23.76
N PRO A 266 -13.98 30.68 23.91
CA PRO A 266 -14.06 31.41 25.17
C PRO A 266 -15.47 31.38 25.77
N GLY A 267 -15.56 31.23 27.09
CA GLY A 267 -16.80 31.12 27.85
C GLY A 267 -17.46 29.73 27.79
N LYS A 268 -16.85 28.72 27.16
CA LYS A 268 -17.36 27.34 27.11
C LYS A 268 -16.48 26.40 27.95
N SER A 269 -17.07 25.32 28.44
CA SER A 269 -16.37 24.28 29.19
C SER A 269 -16.17 23.02 28.38
N SER A 270 -15.05 22.33 28.62
CA SER A 270 -14.74 21.02 28.03
C SER A 270 -13.75 20.26 28.89
N PRO A 271 -13.92 18.96 29.13
CA PRO A 271 -12.92 18.11 29.79
C PRO A 271 -11.63 17.95 28.98
N GLU A 272 -11.63 18.40 27.72
CA GLU A 272 -10.44 18.40 26.89
C GLU A 272 -9.53 19.63 27.10
N LEU A 273 -10.00 20.69 27.81
CA LEU A 273 -9.21 21.90 28.04
C LEU A 273 -7.95 21.64 28.89
N PRO A 274 -8.00 20.93 30.02
CA PRO A 274 -6.80 20.58 30.80
C PRO A 274 -5.75 19.85 29.95
N LYS A 275 -6.19 18.94 29.10
CA LYS A 275 -5.33 18.20 28.19
C LYS A 275 -4.66 19.13 27.17
N MET A 276 -5.40 20.08 26.61
CA MET A 276 -4.84 21.07 25.67
C MET A 276 -3.84 21.99 26.36
N LEU A 277 -4.10 22.43 27.59
CA LEU A 277 -3.15 23.26 28.36
C LEU A 277 -1.86 22.48 28.67
N ALA A 278 -1.97 21.21 29.04
CA ALA A 278 -0.80 20.34 29.23
C ALA A 278 -0.01 20.16 27.92
N LEU A 279 -0.69 20.03 26.76
CA LEU A 279 -0.03 19.98 25.47
C LEU A 279 0.63 21.31 25.10
N PHE A 280 0.02 22.45 25.39
CA PHE A 280 0.65 23.75 25.18
C PHE A 280 1.94 23.86 26.01
N ALA A 281 1.91 23.47 27.28
CA ALA A 281 3.10 23.47 28.14
C ALA A 281 4.19 22.51 27.63
N ARG A 282 3.82 21.34 27.09
CA ARG A 282 4.77 20.32 26.61
C ARG A 282 5.40 20.69 25.26
N GLU A 283 4.61 21.20 24.33
CA GLU A 283 4.96 21.31 22.91
C GLU A 283 5.45 22.72 22.49
N THR A 284 5.57 23.64 23.46
CA THR A 284 6.14 24.98 23.26
C THR A 284 7.54 25.10 23.88
N ASP A 285 8.24 26.18 23.58
CA ASP A 285 9.60 26.45 24.10
C ASP A 285 9.60 26.92 25.54
N GLU A 286 10.81 27.09 26.10
CA GLU A 286 11.00 27.55 27.46
C GLU A 286 10.52 28.99 27.66
N ALA A 287 10.66 29.86 26.66
CA ALA A 287 10.19 31.25 26.72
C ALA A 287 8.69 31.31 26.91
N PHE A 288 7.92 30.53 26.10
CA PHE A 288 6.48 30.44 26.25
C PHE A 288 6.06 29.91 27.63
N ARG A 289 6.71 28.82 28.08
CA ARG A 289 6.41 28.23 29.39
C ARG A 289 6.65 29.19 30.54
N THR A 290 7.74 29.98 30.48
CA THR A 290 8.09 30.99 31.50
C THR A 290 7.10 32.13 31.52
N GLU A 291 6.74 32.66 30.32
CA GLU A 291 5.78 33.78 30.21
C GLU A 291 4.40 33.40 30.74
N HIS A 292 3.95 32.17 30.49
CA HIS A 292 2.61 31.72 30.83
C HIS A 292 2.53 30.80 32.06
N ALA A 293 3.62 30.61 32.81
CA ALA A 293 3.74 29.66 33.92
C ALA A 293 2.60 29.76 34.95
N ALA A 294 2.34 30.99 35.45
CA ALA A 294 1.32 31.22 36.48
C ALA A 294 -0.10 30.84 35.97
N LEU A 295 -0.39 31.17 34.72
CA LEU A 295 -1.71 30.89 34.12
C LEU A 295 -1.89 29.38 33.79
N LEU A 296 -0.86 28.74 33.29
CA LEU A 296 -0.82 27.31 33.06
C LEU A 296 -1.04 26.52 34.36
N GLU A 297 -0.37 26.91 35.44
CA GLU A 297 -0.49 26.23 36.73
C GLU A 297 -1.87 26.46 37.37
N SER A 298 -2.35 27.73 37.38
CA SER A 298 -3.67 28.03 37.96
C SER A 298 -4.85 27.43 37.23
N SER A 299 -4.71 27.11 35.93
CA SER A 299 -5.78 26.62 35.07
C SER A 299 -5.60 25.17 34.68
N LYS A 300 -4.60 24.44 35.18
CA LYS A 300 -4.23 23.08 34.77
C LYS A 300 -5.37 22.06 34.81
N ASP A 301 -6.28 22.22 35.76
CA ASP A 301 -7.44 21.34 35.97
C ASP A 301 -8.76 22.00 35.57
N SER A 302 -8.73 23.22 35.00
CA SER A 302 -9.93 23.96 34.64
C SER A 302 -10.55 23.42 33.34
N GLU A 303 -11.82 23.08 33.39
CA GLU A 303 -12.60 22.76 32.19
C GLU A 303 -13.18 24.03 31.52
N LEU A 304 -13.26 25.15 32.25
CA LEU A 304 -13.80 26.42 31.74
C LEU A 304 -12.71 27.19 30.96
N TYR A 305 -12.94 27.39 29.68
CA TYR A 305 -12.12 28.27 28.85
C TYR A 305 -12.54 29.72 29.07
N ASP A 306 -11.99 30.35 30.10
CA ASP A 306 -12.28 31.75 30.41
C ASP A 306 -11.49 32.75 29.52
N GLU A 307 -11.85 34.03 29.63
CA GLU A 307 -11.24 35.11 28.84
C GLU A 307 -9.74 35.28 29.12
N GLN A 308 -9.24 34.90 30.31
CA GLN A 308 -7.83 35.03 30.71
C GLN A 308 -6.94 34.04 29.94
N LEU A 309 -7.49 32.89 29.52
CA LEU A 309 -6.76 31.90 28.73
C LEU A 309 -6.64 32.26 27.24
N VAL A 310 -7.43 33.23 26.73
CA VAL A 310 -7.43 33.60 25.31
C VAL A 310 -6.06 34.06 24.82
N PRO A 311 -5.32 34.93 25.52
CA PRO A 311 -3.96 35.34 25.13
C PRO A 311 -3.00 34.16 25.03
N LEU A 312 -3.02 33.25 26.01
CA LEU A 312 -2.20 32.03 26.03
C LEU A 312 -2.49 31.14 24.82
N VAL A 313 -3.77 30.88 24.52
CA VAL A 313 -4.16 30.07 23.35
C VAL A 313 -3.72 30.73 22.04
N LYS A 314 -3.85 32.05 21.92
CA LYS A 314 -3.37 32.78 20.75
C LYS A 314 -1.86 32.72 20.60
N ALA A 315 -1.11 32.83 21.70
CA ALA A 315 0.35 32.70 21.69
C ALA A 315 0.76 31.27 21.26
N ALA A 316 0.10 30.24 21.81
CA ALA A 316 0.33 28.85 21.41
C ALA A 316 0.03 28.63 19.91
N GLN A 317 -1.09 29.16 19.41
CA GLN A 317 -1.42 29.09 17.99
C GLN A 317 -0.36 29.76 17.12
N ALA A 318 0.10 30.96 17.50
CA ALA A 318 1.16 31.68 16.79
C ALA A 318 2.48 30.89 16.79
N PHE A 319 2.85 30.26 17.91
CA PHE A 319 4.03 29.40 18.04
C PHE A 319 4.04 28.27 17.01
N LYS A 320 2.91 27.63 16.76
CA LYS A 320 2.75 26.60 15.72
C LYS A 320 2.44 27.16 14.32
N GLY A 321 2.57 28.47 14.10
CA GLY A 321 2.30 29.10 12.79
C GLY A 321 0.83 29.09 12.37
N LEU A 322 -0.09 28.88 13.32
CA LEU A 322 -1.52 28.91 13.06
C LEU A 322 -2.07 30.35 13.14
N ARG A 323 -3.27 30.56 12.59
CA ARG A 323 -4.01 31.79 12.83
C ARG A 323 -4.35 31.89 14.33
N ALA A 324 -3.89 32.94 14.98
CA ALA A 324 -4.09 33.22 16.39
C ALA A 324 -5.50 33.78 16.65
N ASP A 325 -6.54 32.98 16.47
CA ASP A 325 -7.95 33.38 16.64
C ASP A 325 -8.51 33.09 18.05
N GLY A 326 -7.77 32.37 18.88
CA GLY A 326 -8.17 32.01 20.24
C GLY A 326 -9.26 30.94 20.28
N ILE A 327 -9.50 30.19 19.19
CA ILE A 327 -10.44 29.09 19.16
C ILE A 327 -9.66 27.77 19.13
N ILE A 328 -9.83 26.93 20.15
CA ILE A 328 -9.24 25.59 20.16
C ILE A 328 -10.09 24.69 19.26
N GLY A 329 -9.75 24.65 17.98
CA GLY A 329 -10.44 23.84 16.98
C GLY A 329 -9.59 22.67 16.50
N PRO A 330 -10.11 21.85 15.56
CA PRO A 330 -9.41 20.68 15.03
C PRO A 330 -7.99 20.96 14.52
N ARG A 331 -7.74 22.15 13.99
CA ARG A 331 -6.38 22.54 13.53
C ARG A 331 -5.44 22.78 14.71
N THR A 332 -5.92 23.42 15.78
CA THR A 332 -5.13 23.64 17.00
C THR A 332 -4.85 22.32 17.68
N VAL A 333 -5.85 21.45 17.82
CA VAL A 333 -5.66 20.10 18.36
C VAL A 333 -4.60 19.33 17.55
N ALA A 334 -4.74 19.27 16.24
CA ALA A 334 -3.80 18.54 15.39
C ALA A 334 -2.36 19.06 15.48
N ALA A 335 -2.17 20.38 15.66
CA ALA A 335 -0.86 20.99 15.75
C ALA A 335 -0.13 20.71 17.09
N PHE A 336 -0.87 20.46 18.17
CA PHE A 336 -0.32 20.24 19.51
C PHE A 336 -0.41 18.79 19.98
N ALA A 337 -1.54 18.12 19.79
CA ALA A 337 -1.68 16.72 20.18
C ALA A 337 -0.84 15.79 19.29
N GLY A 338 -0.51 16.24 18.07
CA GLY A 338 0.14 15.36 17.10
C GLY A 338 -0.70 14.11 16.85
N GLU A 339 -0.03 13.03 16.48
CA GLU A 339 -0.65 11.71 16.48
C GLU A 339 -0.34 10.99 17.80
N SER A 340 -1.34 10.38 18.43
CA SER A 340 -1.12 9.58 19.64
C SER A 340 -0.13 8.45 19.34
N ARG A 341 0.58 8.01 20.36
CA ARG A 341 1.49 6.85 20.29
C ARG A 341 0.78 5.63 19.69
N ALA A 342 -0.46 5.36 20.11
CA ALA A 342 -1.27 4.27 19.58
C ALA A 342 -1.53 4.44 18.08
N ALA A 343 -1.81 5.66 17.60
CA ALA A 343 -1.98 5.94 16.18
C ALA A 343 -0.67 5.78 15.39
N ARG A 344 0.47 6.22 15.97
CA ARG A 344 1.80 6.01 15.37
C ARG A 344 2.15 4.53 15.28
N ILE A 345 1.93 3.75 16.35
CA ILE A 345 2.10 2.28 16.34
C ILE A 345 1.28 1.66 15.20
N ALA A 346 -0.02 1.97 15.13
CA ALA A 346 -0.89 1.44 14.08
C ALA A 346 -0.38 1.78 12.67
N LYS A 347 0.06 3.03 12.43
CA LYS A 347 0.63 3.42 11.13
C LYS A 347 1.91 2.67 10.79
N VAL A 348 2.78 2.42 11.77
CA VAL A 348 3.99 1.62 11.57
C VAL A 348 3.63 0.16 11.27
N GLU A 349 2.67 -0.42 11.96
CA GLU A 349 2.16 -1.77 11.69
C GLU A 349 1.55 -1.88 10.28
N TYR A 350 0.78 -0.87 9.84
CA TYR A 350 0.27 -0.82 8.45
C TYR A 350 1.39 -0.67 7.43
N ALA A 351 2.45 0.07 7.76
CA ALA A 351 3.60 0.21 6.87
C ALA A 351 4.36 -1.13 6.74
N LEU A 352 4.58 -1.85 7.84
CA LEU A 352 5.18 -3.19 7.83
C LEU A 352 4.32 -4.18 7.04
N GLU A 353 2.99 -4.14 7.20
CA GLU A 353 2.05 -4.96 6.44
C GLU A 353 2.14 -4.65 4.93
N ARG A 354 2.12 -3.37 4.55
CA ARG A 354 2.19 -2.93 3.14
C ARG A 354 3.53 -3.25 2.49
N LEU A 355 4.64 -3.19 3.22
CA LEU A 355 5.95 -3.58 2.68
C LEU A 355 5.99 -5.06 2.27
N ARG A 356 5.23 -5.94 2.93
CA ARG A 356 5.09 -7.35 2.54
C ARG A 356 4.37 -7.54 1.21
N TRP A 357 3.58 -6.57 0.75
CA TRP A 357 2.92 -6.60 -0.56
C TRP A 357 3.89 -6.34 -1.72
N HIS A 358 5.02 -5.68 -1.44
CA HIS A 358 6.09 -5.40 -2.39
C HIS A 358 7.09 -6.57 -2.49
N PRO A 359 7.97 -6.58 -3.50
CA PRO A 359 9.13 -7.46 -3.50
C PRO A 359 9.95 -7.29 -2.21
N SER A 360 10.63 -8.36 -1.75
CA SER A 360 11.48 -8.29 -0.55
C SER A 360 12.63 -7.32 -0.71
N ASP A 361 13.20 -7.26 -1.93
CA ASP A 361 14.16 -6.27 -2.39
C ASP A 361 13.46 -5.36 -3.40
N LEU A 362 13.51 -4.05 -3.18
CA LEU A 362 12.91 -3.06 -4.07
C LEU A 362 13.74 -2.82 -5.35
N GLY A 363 14.96 -3.37 -5.41
CA GLY A 363 15.89 -3.17 -6.51
C GLY A 363 16.60 -1.81 -6.44
N SER A 364 17.70 -1.69 -7.22
CA SER A 364 18.44 -0.42 -7.35
C SER A 364 18.93 -0.29 -8.80
N PRO A 365 18.62 0.83 -9.49
CA PRO A 365 17.80 1.96 -9.03
C PRO A 365 16.29 1.67 -9.05
N HIS A 366 15.49 2.48 -8.33
CA HIS A 366 14.03 2.47 -8.43
C HIS A 366 13.43 3.87 -8.20
N VAL A 367 12.17 4.07 -8.61
CA VAL A 367 11.38 5.26 -8.27
C VAL A 367 10.35 4.87 -7.22
N PHE A 368 10.29 5.63 -6.13
CA PHE A 368 9.33 5.44 -5.05
C PHE A 368 8.43 6.65 -4.89
N ILE A 369 7.13 6.48 -5.13
CA ILE A 369 6.11 7.54 -5.01
C ILE A 369 5.29 7.26 -3.77
N ASN A 370 5.50 8.04 -2.69
CA ASN A 370 4.67 7.92 -1.50
C ASN A 370 3.50 8.91 -1.58
N GLN A 371 2.29 8.41 -1.83
CA GLN A 371 1.10 9.24 -2.03
C GLN A 371 0.72 10.07 -0.80
N PRO A 372 0.70 9.54 0.46
CA PRO A 372 0.46 10.32 1.66
C PRO A 372 1.48 11.42 1.92
N ALA A 373 2.74 11.19 1.62
CA ALA A 373 3.82 12.18 1.72
C ALA A 373 3.79 13.22 0.59
N PHE A 374 3.09 12.92 -0.50
CA PHE A 374 3.13 13.70 -1.73
C PHE A 374 4.55 13.87 -2.28
N THR A 375 5.34 12.80 -2.27
CA THR A 375 6.73 12.78 -2.73
C THR A 375 6.95 11.71 -3.80
N ALA A 376 7.89 11.97 -4.69
CA ALA A 376 8.52 10.97 -5.56
C ALA A 376 10.02 11.05 -5.36
N THR A 377 10.65 9.89 -5.16
CA THR A 377 12.07 9.76 -4.88
C THR A 377 12.69 8.79 -5.88
N TYR A 378 13.82 9.16 -6.47
CA TYR A 378 14.69 8.24 -7.20
C TYR A 378 15.75 7.74 -6.24
N VAL A 379 15.78 6.44 -6.05
CA VAL A 379 16.67 5.75 -5.10
C VAL A 379 17.72 4.97 -5.88
N GLU A 380 18.99 5.17 -5.58
CA GLU A 380 20.09 4.43 -6.19
C GLU A 380 21.14 4.11 -5.12
N GLY A 381 21.58 2.86 -5.06
CA GLY A 381 22.54 2.40 -4.05
C GLY A 381 22.03 2.61 -2.61
N ASN A 382 20.74 2.38 -2.37
CA ASN A 382 20.03 2.62 -1.09
C ASN A 382 20.05 4.09 -0.61
N ARG A 383 20.29 5.04 -1.51
CA ARG A 383 20.27 6.48 -1.19
C ARG A 383 19.21 7.19 -2.02
N ASP A 384 18.52 8.11 -1.38
CA ASP A 384 17.57 9.01 -2.05
C ASP A 384 18.38 10.08 -2.82
N THR A 385 18.71 9.82 -4.09
CA THR A 385 19.55 10.71 -4.91
C THR A 385 18.79 11.89 -5.49
N LEU A 386 17.47 11.75 -5.65
CA LEU A 386 16.57 12.83 -6.06
C LEU A 386 15.23 12.65 -5.36
N SER A 387 14.75 13.70 -4.71
CA SER A 387 13.41 13.72 -4.12
C SER A 387 12.67 14.98 -4.52
N MET A 388 11.36 14.86 -4.78
CA MET A 388 10.54 16.00 -5.22
C MET A 388 9.10 15.88 -4.76
N ARG A 389 8.42 17.03 -4.70
CA ARG A 389 6.98 17.08 -4.47
C ARG A 389 6.19 16.55 -5.66
N VAL A 390 5.07 15.88 -5.38
CA VAL A 390 4.13 15.43 -6.41
C VAL A 390 2.70 15.85 -6.12
N VAL A 391 1.88 15.89 -7.18
CA VAL A 391 0.43 16.00 -7.08
C VAL A 391 -0.16 14.66 -7.50
N VAL A 392 -0.94 14.05 -6.60
CA VAL A 392 -1.62 12.77 -6.80
C VAL A 392 -3.12 12.95 -7.04
N GLY A 393 -3.84 11.87 -7.25
CA GLY A 393 -5.28 11.86 -7.51
C GLY A 393 -6.11 12.47 -6.38
N LYS A 394 -7.18 13.18 -6.73
CA LYS A 394 -8.18 13.63 -5.76
C LYS A 394 -8.95 12.45 -5.16
N LYS A 395 -9.58 12.62 -3.99
CA LYS A 395 -10.30 11.54 -3.28
C LYS A 395 -11.34 10.80 -4.13
N SER A 396 -11.96 11.48 -5.10
CA SER A 396 -12.91 10.89 -6.05
C SER A 396 -12.27 10.15 -7.24
N ASN A 397 -10.98 10.34 -7.47
CA ASN A 397 -10.18 9.75 -8.55
C ASN A 397 -8.77 9.45 -8.02
N GLN A 398 -8.70 8.52 -7.09
CA GLN A 398 -7.46 8.23 -6.37
C GLN A 398 -6.39 7.67 -7.30
N THR A 399 -5.13 7.96 -6.99
CA THR A 399 -4.00 7.24 -7.55
C THR A 399 -4.02 5.81 -7.01
N SER A 400 -3.87 4.81 -7.87
CA SER A 400 -3.84 3.40 -7.48
C SER A 400 -2.56 3.06 -6.70
N PHE A 401 -2.54 1.92 -6.02
CA PHE A 401 -1.42 1.42 -5.26
C PHE A 401 -0.93 0.12 -5.92
N PHE A 402 0.23 0.17 -6.55
CA PHE A 402 0.81 -0.91 -7.35
C PHE A 402 2.30 -0.64 -7.62
N TYR A 403 2.97 -1.55 -8.31
CA TYR A 403 4.30 -1.31 -8.86
C TYR A 403 4.41 -1.87 -10.28
N ASP A 404 5.32 -1.29 -11.06
CA ASP A 404 5.61 -1.65 -12.43
C ASP A 404 7.03 -1.22 -12.81
N GLU A 405 7.44 -1.36 -14.07
CA GLU A 405 8.74 -0.91 -14.58
C GLU A 405 8.57 0.28 -15.56
N ILE A 406 9.50 1.24 -15.52
CA ILE A 406 9.50 2.37 -16.44
C ILE A 406 9.99 1.88 -17.80
N GLU A 407 9.21 2.18 -18.87
CA GLU A 407 9.53 1.73 -20.22
C GLU A 407 9.90 2.85 -21.19
N GLN A 408 9.36 4.06 -21.01
CA GLN A 408 9.44 5.11 -22.01
C GLN A 408 9.31 6.51 -21.41
N ILE A 409 10.03 7.46 -22.02
CA ILE A 409 9.81 8.88 -21.81
C ILE A 409 9.30 9.49 -23.11
N ASP A 410 8.19 10.25 -23.01
CA ASP A 410 7.69 11.07 -24.11
C ASP A 410 8.03 12.54 -23.86
N TYR A 411 8.66 13.17 -24.83
CA TYR A 411 8.98 14.61 -24.86
C TYR A 411 7.90 15.35 -25.63
N ASN A 412 7.47 16.50 -25.13
CA ASN A 412 6.35 17.28 -25.69
C ASN A 412 5.17 16.38 -26.10
N PRO A 413 4.58 15.64 -25.13
CA PRO A 413 3.60 14.59 -25.41
C PRO A 413 2.27 15.15 -25.92
N TYR A 414 1.62 14.41 -26.81
CA TYR A 414 0.18 14.54 -26.96
C TYR A 414 -0.53 13.96 -25.73
N TRP A 415 -1.53 14.67 -25.23
CA TRP A 415 -2.37 14.12 -24.16
C TRP A 415 -3.63 13.50 -24.72
N GLY A 416 -3.68 12.18 -24.81
CA GLY A 416 -4.92 11.45 -25.08
C GLY A 416 -5.88 11.57 -23.88
N VAL A 417 -7.04 12.19 -24.10
CA VAL A 417 -7.99 12.47 -23.02
C VAL A 417 -8.77 11.19 -22.68
N PRO A 418 -8.74 10.71 -21.42
CA PRO A 418 -9.51 9.54 -20.99
C PRO A 418 -11.03 9.73 -21.19
N GLN A 419 -11.73 8.66 -21.55
CA GLN A 419 -13.19 8.68 -21.73
C GLN A 419 -13.93 9.21 -20.50
N SER A 420 -13.44 8.93 -19.29
CA SER A 420 -14.02 9.44 -18.04
C SER A 420 -13.98 10.98 -17.97
N ILE A 421 -12.91 11.60 -18.43
CA ILE A 421 -12.79 13.07 -18.48
C ILE A 421 -13.69 13.62 -19.61
N ILE A 422 -13.67 12.98 -20.79
CA ILE A 422 -14.54 13.39 -21.90
C ILE A 422 -16.01 13.36 -21.44
N VAL A 423 -16.46 12.26 -20.87
CA VAL A 423 -17.86 12.07 -20.48
C VAL A 423 -18.24 12.90 -19.27
N ASN A 424 -17.41 12.93 -18.25
CA ASN A 424 -17.76 13.55 -16.97
C ASN A 424 -17.57 15.07 -16.97
N GLU A 425 -16.56 15.58 -17.71
CA GLU A 425 -16.13 16.98 -17.61
C GLU A 425 -16.28 17.76 -18.93
N MET A 426 -15.99 17.13 -20.09
CA MET A 426 -16.05 17.80 -21.39
C MET A 426 -17.44 17.80 -22.00
N LEU A 427 -18.17 16.68 -21.99
CA LEU A 427 -19.52 16.61 -22.54
C LEU A 427 -20.47 17.69 -21.99
N PRO A 428 -20.49 18.03 -20.68
CA PRO A 428 -21.33 19.11 -20.17
C PRO A 428 -21.03 20.47 -20.80
N LYS A 429 -19.75 20.72 -21.15
CA LYS A 429 -19.32 21.94 -21.86
C LYS A 429 -19.71 21.88 -23.33
N LEU A 430 -19.46 20.74 -23.97
CA LEU A 430 -19.76 20.49 -25.38
C LEU A 430 -21.25 20.54 -25.72
N TYR A 431 -22.13 20.26 -24.76
CA TYR A 431 -23.57 20.45 -24.92
C TYR A 431 -23.97 21.93 -25.07
N ARG A 432 -23.19 22.84 -24.46
CA ARG A 432 -23.43 24.27 -24.52
C ARG A 432 -22.67 24.94 -25.66
N ASP A 433 -21.47 24.41 -25.93
CA ASP A 433 -20.52 24.95 -26.87
C ASP A 433 -19.79 23.83 -27.61
N PRO A 434 -20.34 23.34 -28.74
CA PRO A 434 -19.73 22.29 -29.55
C PRO A 434 -18.32 22.60 -30.07
N ALA A 435 -17.96 23.89 -30.23
CA ALA A 435 -16.66 24.34 -30.71
C ALA A 435 -15.61 24.47 -29.59
N TYR A 436 -15.94 24.09 -28.34
CA TYR A 436 -15.05 24.21 -27.19
C TYR A 436 -13.69 23.53 -27.44
N LEU A 437 -13.68 22.30 -27.96
CA LEU A 437 -12.43 21.56 -28.17
C LEU A 437 -11.56 22.20 -29.27
N ASP A 438 -12.17 22.68 -30.34
CA ASP A 438 -11.43 23.33 -31.44
C ASP A 438 -10.67 24.57 -30.93
N ARG A 439 -11.32 25.42 -30.08
CA ARG A 439 -10.70 26.61 -29.50
C ARG A 439 -9.69 26.31 -28.39
N ALA A 440 -9.87 25.21 -27.67
CA ALA A 440 -9.02 24.83 -26.54
C ALA A 440 -7.79 23.99 -26.95
N GLY A 441 -7.47 23.91 -28.26
CA GLY A 441 -6.27 23.24 -28.74
C GLY A 441 -6.35 21.72 -28.75
N TYR A 442 -7.56 21.14 -28.74
CA TYR A 442 -7.76 19.70 -28.86
C TYR A 442 -7.98 19.27 -30.30
N GLU A 443 -7.58 18.07 -30.61
CA GLU A 443 -7.89 17.38 -31.84
C GLU A 443 -8.90 16.27 -31.55
N VAL A 444 -9.92 16.17 -32.40
CA VAL A 444 -10.91 15.10 -32.35
C VAL A 444 -10.76 14.24 -33.58
N THR A 445 -10.69 12.92 -33.41
CA THR A 445 -10.63 11.97 -34.52
C THR A 445 -11.70 10.88 -34.37
N ASP A 446 -12.18 10.38 -35.50
CA ASP A 446 -13.05 9.21 -35.54
C ASP A 446 -12.26 7.90 -35.31
N ALA A 447 -12.97 6.76 -35.32
CA ALA A 447 -12.38 5.45 -35.17
C ALA A 447 -11.36 5.07 -36.27
N ARG A 448 -11.41 5.77 -37.44
CA ARG A 448 -10.49 5.59 -38.56
C ARG A 448 -9.31 6.57 -38.52
N GLY A 449 -9.18 7.37 -37.43
CA GLY A 449 -8.14 8.39 -37.28
C GLY A 449 -8.34 9.66 -38.09
N ARG A 450 -9.48 9.84 -38.76
CA ARG A 450 -9.77 11.06 -39.52
C ARG A 450 -10.13 12.20 -38.57
N ARG A 451 -9.51 13.35 -38.79
CA ARG A 451 -9.76 14.55 -38.00
C ARG A 451 -11.15 15.13 -38.29
N ILE A 452 -11.87 15.50 -37.25
CA ILE A 452 -13.21 16.08 -37.31
C ILE A 452 -13.21 17.35 -36.44
N SER A 453 -13.80 18.45 -36.96
CA SER A 453 -14.04 19.63 -36.12
C SER A 453 -15.05 19.30 -35.03
N SER A 454 -14.76 19.70 -33.80
CA SER A 454 -15.66 19.50 -32.66
C SER A 454 -17.02 20.17 -32.89
N SER A 455 -17.03 21.33 -33.57
CA SER A 455 -18.24 22.08 -33.93
C SER A 455 -19.15 21.33 -34.91
N ALA A 456 -18.60 20.41 -35.69
CA ALA A 456 -19.36 19.58 -36.64
C ALA A 456 -20.02 18.34 -35.99
N ILE A 457 -19.76 18.08 -34.71
CA ILE A 457 -20.30 16.92 -34.01
C ILE A 457 -21.55 17.31 -33.20
N ASN A 458 -22.63 16.56 -33.39
CA ASN A 458 -23.80 16.67 -32.53
C ASN A 458 -23.54 15.95 -31.19
N TRP A 459 -22.87 16.65 -30.25
CA TRP A 459 -22.54 16.11 -28.93
C TRP A 459 -23.76 15.71 -28.12
N GLY A 460 -24.93 16.29 -28.38
CA GLY A 460 -26.19 15.98 -27.68
C GLY A 460 -26.66 14.54 -27.82
N GLN A 461 -26.14 13.79 -28.81
CA GLN A 461 -26.50 12.38 -29.01
C GLN A 461 -25.67 11.39 -28.18
N TYR A 462 -24.63 11.85 -27.46
CA TYR A 462 -23.74 11.02 -26.65
C TYR A 462 -23.96 11.28 -25.16
N GLY A 463 -24.07 10.22 -24.36
CA GLY A 463 -24.35 10.32 -22.92
C GLY A 463 -23.37 9.57 -22.00
N GLY A 464 -22.85 8.44 -22.44
CA GLY A 464 -21.98 7.58 -21.59
C GLY A 464 -20.72 7.07 -22.29
N LYS A 465 -20.72 7.01 -23.60
CA LYS A 465 -19.56 6.63 -24.42
C LYS A 465 -19.50 7.56 -25.63
N VAL A 466 -18.32 8.11 -25.85
CA VAL A 466 -18.06 8.98 -27.00
C VAL A 466 -17.20 8.20 -28.00
N PRO A 467 -17.65 7.99 -29.27
CA PRO A 467 -16.93 7.18 -30.25
C PRO A 467 -15.81 7.95 -30.95
N PHE A 468 -15.28 9.00 -30.30
CA PHE A 468 -14.20 9.82 -30.81
C PHE A 468 -13.01 9.74 -29.87
N ASN A 469 -11.80 9.80 -30.44
CA ASN A 469 -10.60 10.05 -29.70
C ASN A 469 -10.39 11.56 -29.61
N VAL A 470 -10.12 12.05 -28.40
CA VAL A 470 -9.81 13.46 -28.13
C VAL A 470 -8.40 13.52 -27.60
N ARG A 471 -7.54 14.34 -28.21
CA ARG A 471 -6.17 14.58 -27.71
C ARG A 471 -5.83 16.05 -27.71
N GLN A 472 -5.05 16.47 -26.72
CA GLN A 472 -4.47 17.82 -26.65
C GLN A 472 -3.11 17.82 -27.33
N ARG A 473 -2.82 18.85 -28.11
CA ARG A 473 -1.52 19.01 -28.78
C ARG A 473 -0.41 19.36 -27.79
N PRO A 474 0.87 19.07 -28.12
CA PRO A 474 1.99 19.63 -27.40
C PRO A 474 1.92 21.16 -27.31
N GLY A 475 2.42 21.72 -26.23
CA GLY A 475 2.47 23.16 -26.02
C GLY A 475 2.34 23.54 -24.54
N SER A 476 2.53 24.83 -24.23
CA SER A 476 2.56 25.37 -22.86
C SER A 476 1.26 25.15 -22.06
N SER A 477 0.13 24.97 -22.75
CA SER A 477 -1.17 24.67 -22.13
C SER A 477 -1.48 23.19 -22.01
N ASN A 478 -0.61 22.29 -22.51
CA ASN A 478 -0.84 20.86 -22.46
C ASN A 478 -0.87 20.38 -21.00
N ALA A 479 -1.89 19.59 -20.64
CA ALA A 479 -2.07 19.10 -19.28
C ALA A 479 -0.92 18.21 -18.78
N LEU A 480 -0.16 17.61 -19.70
CA LEU A 480 1.03 16.78 -19.40
C LEU A 480 2.34 17.58 -19.39
N GLY A 481 2.29 18.90 -19.65
CA GLY A 481 3.49 19.72 -19.77
C GLY A 481 4.45 19.25 -20.85
N GLU A 482 5.75 19.27 -20.56
CA GLU A 482 6.84 18.96 -21.49
C GLU A 482 7.24 17.48 -21.50
N LEU A 483 6.88 16.72 -20.46
CA LEU A 483 7.37 15.35 -20.23
C LEU A 483 6.30 14.42 -19.70
N LYS A 484 6.39 13.17 -20.14
CA LYS A 484 5.61 12.06 -19.63
C LYS A 484 6.51 10.83 -19.50
N ILE A 485 6.52 10.20 -18.33
CA ILE A 485 7.28 8.99 -18.03
C ILE A 485 6.29 7.84 -17.87
N LEU A 486 6.42 6.86 -18.72
CA LEU A 486 5.48 5.75 -18.87
C LEU A 486 5.98 4.50 -18.17
N PHE A 487 5.09 3.87 -17.44
CA PHE A 487 5.18 2.52 -16.91
C PHE A 487 3.83 1.83 -17.17
N PRO A 488 3.78 0.73 -17.94
CA PRO A 488 2.54 0.10 -18.36
C PRO A 488 1.77 -0.45 -17.17
N ASN A 489 0.47 -0.09 -17.07
CA ASN A 489 -0.41 -0.59 -16.02
C ASN A 489 -1.87 -0.50 -16.42
N LYS A 490 -2.71 -1.36 -15.86
CA LYS A 490 -4.15 -1.38 -16.16
C LYS A 490 -4.92 -0.13 -15.69
N HIS A 491 -4.32 0.70 -14.83
CA HIS A 491 -4.93 1.91 -14.29
C HIS A 491 -4.70 3.15 -15.16
N ALA A 492 -3.89 3.04 -16.22
CA ALA A 492 -3.48 4.15 -17.09
C ALA A 492 -2.87 5.32 -16.30
N ILE A 493 -2.08 5.01 -15.27
CA ILE A 493 -1.34 5.97 -14.44
C ILE A 493 0.07 6.11 -15.00
N TYR A 494 0.58 7.33 -15.02
CA TYR A 494 1.95 7.68 -15.41
C TYR A 494 2.41 8.90 -14.62
N MET A 495 3.72 9.14 -14.61
CA MET A 495 4.30 10.39 -14.13
C MET A 495 4.34 11.40 -15.27
N HIS A 496 4.13 12.68 -14.98
CA HIS A 496 4.18 13.72 -16.00
C HIS A 496 4.42 15.11 -15.42
N ASP A 497 4.78 16.03 -16.29
CA ASP A 497 4.84 17.46 -16.02
C ASP A 497 3.43 18.08 -15.96
N THR A 498 3.35 19.37 -15.64
CA THR A 498 2.09 20.12 -15.60
C THR A 498 2.33 21.62 -15.69
N PRO A 499 1.48 22.40 -16.40
CA PRO A 499 1.50 23.85 -16.34
C PRO A 499 1.04 24.41 -14.99
N SER A 500 0.33 23.62 -14.18
CA SER A 500 -0.22 24.06 -12.88
C SER A 500 0.81 23.94 -11.75
N LYS A 501 1.94 24.65 -11.86
CA LYS A 501 3.06 24.55 -10.90
C LYS A 501 2.70 25.02 -9.49
N ASN A 502 1.76 25.95 -9.33
CA ASN A 502 1.29 26.47 -8.04
C ASN A 502 0.66 25.40 -7.14
N LEU A 503 0.27 24.26 -7.68
CA LEU A 503 -0.28 23.16 -6.90
C LEU A 503 0.77 22.48 -6.01
N PHE A 504 2.04 22.57 -6.37
CA PHE A 504 3.13 21.99 -5.58
C PHE A 504 3.41 22.73 -4.26
N GLU A 505 2.92 23.95 -4.13
CA GLU A 505 3.10 24.78 -2.94
C GLU A 505 2.04 24.54 -1.86
N ARG A 506 1.06 23.69 -2.18
CA ARG A 506 0.00 23.32 -1.23
C ARG A 506 0.44 22.19 -0.32
N ASP A 507 -0.01 22.20 0.93
CA ASP A 507 0.24 21.12 1.90
C ASP A 507 -0.40 19.81 1.44
N THR A 508 -1.70 19.87 1.09
CA THR A 508 -2.40 18.73 0.50
C THR A 508 -2.36 18.83 -1.02
N ARG A 509 -1.77 17.82 -1.67
CA ARG A 509 -1.56 17.80 -3.12
C ARG A 509 -2.34 16.69 -3.83
N ALA A 510 -3.59 16.47 -3.43
CA ALA A 510 -4.50 15.47 -4.00
C ALA A 510 -5.48 16.10 -4.98
N PHE A 511 -5.05 16.46 -6.21
CA PHE A 511 -5.84 17.23 -7.19
C PHE A 511 -5.95 16.60 -8.57
N SER A 512 -5.13 15.59 -8.92
CA SER A 512 -5.14 14.98 -10.25
C SER A 512 -6.33 14.03 -10.45
N HIS A 513 -6.43 13.45 -11.64
CA HIS A 513 -7.40 12.39 -11.95
C HIS A 513 -6.82 10.97 -11.80
N GLY A 514 -5.71 10.85 -11.07
CA GLY A 514 -5.05 9.58 -10.78
C GLY A 514 -3.58 9.54 -11.17
N CYS A 515 -3.17 10.24 -12.24
CA CYS A 515 -1.77 10.36 -12.64
C CYS A 515 -0.96 11.19 -11.63
N VAL A 516 0.35 11.02 -11.65
CA VAL A 516 1.30 11.67 -10.74
C VAL A 516 2.00 12.82 -11.45
N ARG A 517 1.75 14.06 -10.99
CA ARG A 517 2.45 15.24 -11.50
C ARG A 517 3.73 15.47 -10.73
N LEU A 518 4.83 15.70 -11.42
CA LEU A 518 6.16 15.91 -10.85
C LEU A 518 6.48 17.41 -10.74
N ALA A 519 7.08 17.83 -9.63
CA ALA A 519 7.58 19.19 -9.47
C ALA A 519 8.82 19.43 -10.35
N ASP A 520 9.71 18.44 -10.43
CA ASP A 520 10.89 18.44 -11.30
C ASP A 520 10.87 17.23 -12.27
N PRO A 521 10.10 17.30 -13.35
CA PRO A 521 10.01 16.22 -14.33
C PRO A 521 11.31 16.02 -15.12
N ARG A 522 12.10 17.10 -15.32
CA ARG A 522 13.37 17.03 -16.06
C ARG A 522 14.44 16.30 -15.25
N GLY A 523 14.53 16.60 -13.94
CA GLY A 523 15.43 15.89 -13.05
C GLY A 523 15.08 14.40 -12.94
N MET A 524 13.78 14.06 -12.83
CA MET A 524 13.35 12.66 -12.81
C MET A 524 13.68 11.95 -14.13
N ALA A 525 13.43 12.58 -15.28
CA ALA A 525 13.76 11.99 -16.58
C ALA A 525 15.27 11.80 -16.74
N ALA A 526 16.08 12.76 -16.30
CA ALA A 526 17.54 12.69 -16.31
C ALA A 526 18.06 11.52 -15.46
N ALA A 527 17.54 11.35 -14.25
CA ALA A 527 17.88 10.24 -13.36
C ALA A 527 17.49 8.87 -13.97
N VAL A 528 16.28 8.75 -14.51
CA VAL A 528 15.79 7.53 -15.16
C VAL A 528 16.64 7.15 -16.39
N LEU A 529 17.08 8.14 -17.16
CA LEU A 529 17.91 7.93 -18.35
C LEU A 529 19.40 7.73 -18.03
N ASP A 530 19.82 8.07 -16.83
CA ASP A 530 21.24 8.22 -16.47
C ASP A 530 21.96 9.19 -17.42
N LYS A 531 21.36 10.38 -17.61
CA LYS A 531 21.82 11.45 -18.47
C LYS A 531 21.76 12.80 -17.75
N PRO A 532 22.56 13.79 -18.16
CA PRO A 532 22.45 15.15 -17.64
C PRO A 532 21.08 15.77 -17.94
N VAL A 533 20.64 16.72 -17.12
CA VAL A 533 19.38 17.46 -17.34
C VAL A 533 19.40 18.22 -18.68
N ASP A 534 20.58 18.69 -19.13
CA ASP A 534 20.76 19.35 -20.43
C ASP A 534 20.43 18.45 -21.62
N TYR A 535 20.67 17.14 -21.50
CA TYR A 535 20.24 16.18 -22.51
C TYR A 535 18.72 16.16 -22.65
N VAL A 536 18.03 16.12 -21.52
CA VAL A 536 16.56 16.16 -21.47
C VAL A 536 16.03 17.48 -22.04
N ALA A 537 16.67 18.60 -21.71
CA ALA A 537 16.32 19.92 -22.23
C ALA A 537 16.49 19.99 -23.76
N ALA A 538 17.58 19.44 -24.31
CA ALA A 538 17.81 19.36 -25.74
C ALA A 538 16.74 18.52 -26.46
N LYS A 539 16.34 17.38 -25.89
CA LYS A 539 15.23 16.56 -26.42
C LYS A 539 13.91 17.30 -26.46
N ILE A 540 13.59 18.04 -25.39
CA ILE A 540 12.39 18.90 -25.34
C ILE A 540 12.47 19.96 -26.42
N GLY A 541 13.62 20.64 -26.58
CA GLY A 541 13.85 21.65 -27.62
C GLY A 541 13.70 21.12 -29.04
N ALA A 542 13.98 19.84 -29.27
CA ALA A 542 13.83 19.17 -30.57
C ALA A 542 12.37 18.85 -30.95
N GLY A 543 11.41 19.02 -30.04
CA GLY A 543 9.99 18.82 -30.30
C GLY A 543 9.46 17.46 -29.81
N HIS A 544 8.34 17.02 -30.39
CA HIS A 544 7.67 15.78 -29.98
C HIS A 544 8.50 14.55 -30.39
N SER A 545 8.85 13.73 -29.39
CA SER A 545 9.56 12.46 -29.60
C SER A 545 9.37 11.54 -28.40
N SER A 546 9.78 10.28 -28.54
CA SER A 546 9.74 9.26 -27.49
C SER A 546 11.07 8.55 -27.41
N GLU A 547 11.49 8.18 -26.21
CA GLU A 547 12.71 7.43 -25.94
C GLU A 547 12.42 6.24 -25.02
N LYS A 548 12.80 5.04 -25.43
CA LYS A 548 12.64 3.83 -24.65
C LYS A 548 13.72 3.74 -23.57
N ILE A 549 13.33 3.27 -22.41
CA ILE A 549 14.24 2.98 -21.30
C ILE A 549 14.75 1.54 -21.45
N THR A 550 16.07 1.37 -21.44
CA THR A 550 16.72 0.06 -21.57
C THR A 550 17.11 -0.53 -20.21
N ARG A 551 17.25 0.31 -19.19
CA ARG A 551 17.48 -0.12 -17.80
C ARG A 551 16.17 -0.59 -17.18
N LYS A 552 16.25 -1.62 -16.34
CA LYS A 552 15.11 -2.01 -15.50
C LYS A 552 15.04 -1.06 -14.31
N ILE A 553 14.02 -0.22 -14.28
CA ILE A 553 13.78 0.73 -13.19
C ILE A 553 12.36 0.51 -12.67
N PRO A 554 12.22 -0.23 -11.55
CA PRO A 554 10.93 -0.37 -10.89
C PRO A 554 10.37 0.99 -10.47
N VAL A 555 9.07 1.16 -10.57
CA VAL A 555 8.34 2.29 -10.03
C VAL A 555 7.28 1.79 -9.05
N TYR A 556 7.39 2.21 -7.81
CA TYR A 556 6.45 1.90 -6.74
C TYR A 556 5.51 3.07 -6.54
N VAL A 557 4.25 2.92 -6.95
CA VAL A 557 3.19 3.91 -6.68
C VAL A 557 2.57 3.55 -5.34
N ALA A 558 3.22 3.94 -4.26
CA ALA A 558 3.04 3.43 -2.91
C ALA A 558 2.13 4.30 -2.03
N TYR A 559 1.72 3.75 -0.88
CA TYR A 559 0.85 4.43 0.09
C TYR A 559 1.28 4.09 1.51
N PHE A 560 2.14 4.91 2.11
CA PHE A 560 2.66 4.73 3.45
C PHE A 560 2.40 5.98 4.30
N THR A 561 1.68 5.82 5.39
CA THR A 561 1.36 6.89 6.36
C THR A 561 2.39 6.98 7.48
N ALA A 562 3.27 6.00 7.62
CA ALA A 562 4.53 6.05 8.34
C ALA A 562 5.63 5.60 7.37
N TRP A 563 6.68 6.42 7.18
CA TRP A 563 7.74 6.11 6.24
C TRP A 563 9.07 6.70 6.70
N PRO A 564 10.16 5.93 6.71
CA PRO A 564 11.48 6.44 7.05
C PRO A 564 12.02 7.40 5.99
N ASP A 565 12.61 8.51 6.42
CA ASP A 565 13.44 9.35 5.57
C ASP A 565 14.85 8.73 5.35
N GLN A 566 15.72 9.47 4.68
CA GLN A 566 17.10 9.02 4.40
C GLN A 566 17.98 8.93 5.65
N ASP A 567 17.64 9.65 6.72
CA ASP A 567 18.37 9.68 8.00
C ASP A 567 17.85 8.62 8.98
N GLY A 568 16.86 7.81 8.55
CA GLY A 568 16.24 6.76 9.34
C GLY A 568 15.18 7.26 10.33
N LYS A 569 14.78 8.53 10.25
CA LYS A 569 13.68 9.06 11.02
C LYS A 569 12.36 8.71 10.35
N VAL A 570 11.39 8.23 11.13
CA VAL A 570 10.06 7.91 10.60
C VAL A 570 9.17 9.15 10.60
N ASP A 571 8.76 9.56 9.40
CA ASP A 571 7.77 10.61 9.20
C ASP A 571 6.36 10.03 9.17
N TYR A 572 5.41 10.77 9.75
CA TYR A 572 4.00 10.40 9.82
C TYR A 572 3.15 11.32 8.95
N HIS A 573 2.32 10.72 8.10
CA HIS A 573 1.51 11.43 7.12
C HIS A 573 0.02 11.17 7.34
N ALA A 574 -0.82 12.11 6.87
CA ALA A 574 -2.26 11.95 6.91
C ALA A 574 -2.75 10.82 5.97
N ASP A 575 -3.78 10.10 6.38
CA ASP A 575 -4.44 9.07 5.58
C ASP A 575 -5.38 9.71 4.53
N VAL A 576 -4.81 10.22 3.43
CA VAL A 576 -5.49 11.03 2.42
C VAL A 576 -6.70 10.35 1.78
N TYR A 577 -6.67 9.00 1.67
CA TYR A 577 -7.69 8.20 1.01
C TYR A 577 -8.44 7.25 1.95
N ASP A 578 -8.26 7.37 3.26
CA ASP A 578 -8.83 6.49 4.29
C ASP A 578 -8.42 5.00 4.10
N ARG A 579 -7.20 4.75 3.60
CA ARG A 579 -6.71 3.39 3.33
C ARG A 579 -6.21 2.67 4.58
N ASP A 580 -5.75 3.39 5.60
CA ASP A 580 -5.37 2.80 6.89
C ASP A 580 -6.58 2.17 7.56
N SER A 581 -7.70 2.90 7.59
CA SER A 581 -8.95 2.38 8.13
C SER A 581 -9.47 1.12 7.40
N ARG A 582 -9.11 0.96 6.11
CA ARG A 582 -9.45 -0.25 5.34
C ARG A 582 -8.56 -1.43 5.68
N VAL A 583 -7.26 -1.18 5.88
CA VAL A 583 -6.33 -2.21 6.34
C VAL A 583 -6.74 -2.67 7.73
N GLN A 584 -7.05 -1.75 8.67
CA GLN A 584 -7.51 -2.11 10.00
C GLN A 584 -8.75 -3.03 9.95
N LYS A 585 -9.77 -2.63 9.21
CA LYS A 585 -10.98 -3.47 9.05
C LYS A 585 -10.70 -4.85 8.46
N ALA A 586 -9.72 -4.96 7.57
CA ALA A 586 -9.31 -6.25 7.03
C ALA A 586 -8.58 -7.09 8.09
N LEU A 587 -7.70 -6.48 8.89
CA LEU A 587 -7.02 -7.13 10.00
C LEU A 587 -8.00 -7.60 11.08
N ASP A 588 -8.99 -6.77 11.43
CA ASP A 588 -10.05 -7.13 12.38
C ASP A 588 -10.86 -8.34 11.88
N ALA A 589 -11.21 -8.34 10.59
CA ALA A 589 -11.93 -9.47 9.98
C ALA A 589 -11.09 -10.75 9.97
N ILE A 590 -9.77 -10.65 9.76
CA ILE A 590 -8.84 -11.78 9.82
C ILE A 590 -8.73 -12.30 11.26
N ALA A 591 -8.58 -11.41 12.24
CA ALA A 591 -8.51 -11.76 13.64
C ALA A 591 -9.76 -12.54 14.10
N ALA A 592 -10.95 -12.08 13.68
CA ALA A 592 -12.21 -12.76 13.98
C ALA A 592 -12.29 -14.20 13.44
N VAL A 593 -11.62 -14.50 12.30
CA VAL A 593 -11.55 -15.87 11.75
C VAL A 593 -10.49 -16.71 12.44
N ARG A 594 -9.40 -16.10 12.93
CA ARG A 594 -8.26 -16.79 13.53
C ARG A 594 -8.43 -17.08 15.02
N GLN A 595 -9.31 -16.34 15.71
CA GLN A 595 -9.67 -16.62 17.08
C GLN A 595 -10.36 -17.98 17.16
N PRO A 596 -10.04 -18.86 18.15
CA PRO A 596 -10.82 -20.05 18.38
C PRO A 596 -12.26 -19.64 18.68
N ALA A 597 -13.22 -20.32 18.07
CA ALA A 597 -14.60 -20.20 18.49
C ALA A 597 -14.65 -20.57 19.98
N GLY A 598 -15.01 -19.58 20.82
CA GLY A 598 -15.09 -19.73 22.28
C GLY A 598 -16.10 -20.80 22.68
#